data_8e2d09ac261175e85e7513ef54e1c02a
#
_entry.id   8e2d09ac261175e85e7513ef54e1c02a
#
_cell.length_a   1.000
_cell.length_b   1.000
_cell.length_c   1.000
_cell.angle_alpha   90.00
_cell.angle_beta   90.00
_cell.angle_gamma   90.00
#
_symmetry.space_group_name_H-M   'P 1'
#
loop_
_entity.id
_entity.type
_entity.pdbx_description
1 polymer ?
#
loop_
_entity_poly.entity_id
_entity_poly.type
_entity_poly.pdbx_seq_one_letter_code
_entity_poly.pdbx_strand_id
1 'polypeptide(L)'
;MDTRTFEIYLNIKMEKVHFKNRYGIELVGDLYLPENHAAQKNPAIIVAGPFGAVKEQASGLYAQQMAACGFVALAFDPSFGGESGGSVRNTASPDIFTEDYSAAVDYIGMLDFVNRNRIGVIGICGLSGMAITAAGTDTRIKAVATMSMYDMSRDMSRGHMDCYSEEQRAKIKDYLSQQRWRDAENGTFAPGNHEIDFDEMDEPLTAAMEVPAELPEGADPAFAAFYNYYYKRACHPRAVNFVSSWTATMPVAFWSFPLMANIKEVSPRPILLVAGENAHSRYYSEDAYKAANEPKELLIIPGADHVSLYDDMEKIPFDKLVQFFKENLK
;
A
#
# COMPACT_ATOMS: atom_id res chain seq x y z
N MET A 1 11.57 -13.67 -17.92
CA MET A 1 12.54 -12.60 -17.62
C MET A 1 12.12 -12.02 -16.29
N ASP A 2 13.04 -11.82 -15.34
CA ASP A 2 12.72 -11.22 -14.04
C ASP A 2 12.28 -9.77 -14.25
N THR A 3 11.21 -9.35 -13.57
CA THR A 3 10.64 -8.00 -13.74
C THR A 3 10.75 -7.16 -12.47
N ARG A 4 11.44 -7.66 -11.44
CA ARG A 4 11.69 -6.90 -10.22
C ARG A 4 12.53 -5.65 -10.51
N THR A 5 12.14 -4.54 -9.92
CA THR A 5 12.74 -3.22 -10.19
C THR A 5 13.86 -2.83 -9.20
N PHE A 6 14.29 -3.76 -8.38
CA PHE A 6 15.33 -3.61 -7.36
C PHE A 6 16.44 -4.66 -7.52
N GLU A 7 17.57 -4.45 -6.86
CA GLU A 7 18.68 -5.38 -6.84
C GLU A 7 18.29 -6.73 -6.23
N ILE A 8 18.61 -7.81 -6.95
CA ILE A 8 18.24 -9.18 -6.55
C ILE A 8 19.37 -9.81 -5.73
N TYR A 9 19.04 -10.28 -4.53
CA TYR A 9 19.95 -11.04 -3.69
C TYR A 9 19.93 -12.52 -4.07
N LEU A 10 21.02 -13.01 -4.66
CA LEU A 10 21.14 -14.38 -5.17
C LEU A 10 21.06 -15.46 -4.09
N ASN A 11 21.35 -15.13 -2.85
CA ASN A 11 21.25 -16.02 -1.68
C ASN A 11 19.85 -16.04 -1.05
N ILE A 12 18.91 -15.20 -1.51
CA ILE A 12 17.53 -15.22 -1.06
C ILE A 12 16.67 -15.88 -2.12
N LYS A 13 16.13 -17.05 -1.76
CA LYS A 13 15.20 -17.77 -2.64
C LYS A 13 13.87 -17.04 -2.68
N MET A 14 13.33 -16.85 -3.88
CA MET A 14 11.98 -16.34 -4.10
C MET A 14 11.14 -17.37 -4.85
N GLU A 15 9.90 -17.56 -4.40
CA GLU A 15 8.91 -18.43 -5.03
C GLU A 15 7.63 -17.64 -5.30
N LYS A 16 7.11 -17.72 -6.52
CA LYS A 16 5.78 -17.20 -6.84
C LYS A 16 4.72 -18.12 -6.22
N VAL A 17 3.77 -17.51 -5.53
CA VAL A 17 2.73 -18.23 -4.79
C VAL A 17 1.34 -17.70 -5.12
N HIS A 18 0.34 -18.58 -4.97
CA HIS A 18 -1.07 -18.29 -5.23
C HIS A 18 -1.91 -18.67 -4.02
N PHE A 19 -2.81 -17.80 -3.61
CA PHE A 19 -3.75 -18.07 -2.52
C PHE A 19 -5.04 -17.29 -2.77
N LYS A 20 -6.09 -17.53 -1.98
CA LYS A 20 -7.37 -16.87 -2.18
C LYS A 20 -7.79 -16.11 -0.94
N ASN A 21 -8.40 -14.96 -1.12
CA ASN A 21 -9.11 -14.28 -0.07
C ASN A 21 -10.50 -14.91 0.15
N ARG A 22 -11.22 -14.53 1.21
CA ARG A 22 -12.55 -15.06 1.54
C ARG A 22 -13.62 -14.78 0.49
N TYR A 23 -13.39 -13.81 -0.40
CA TYR A 23 -14.28 -13.54 -1.54
C TYR A 23 -13.99 -14.43 -2.76
N GLY A 24 -13.01 -15.33 -2.65
CA GLY A 24 -12.62 -16.25 -3.72
C GLY A 24 -11.72 -15.62 -4.78
N ILE A 25 -11.26 -14.39 -4.59
CA ILE A 25 -10.32 -13.73 -5.48
C ILE A 25 -8.95 -14.37 -5.28
N GLU A 26 -8.32 -14.84 -6.37
CA GLU A 26 -6.96 -15.34 -6.35
C GLU A 26 -5.97 -14.18 -6.20
N LEU A 27 -5.10 -14.28 -5.21
CA LEU A 27 -3.99 -13.37 -4.98
C LEU A 27 -2.69 -14.01 -5.41
N VAL A 28 -1.79 -13.22 -5.98
CA VAL A 28 -0.46 -13.65 -6.40
C VAL A 28 0.58 -12.91 -5.58
N GLY A 29 1.52 -13.68 -5.01
CA GLY A 29 2.59 -13.14 -4.20
C GLY A 29 3.95 -13.71 -4.57
N ASP A 30 5.00 -13.01 -4.14
CA ASP A 30 6.38 -13.45 -4.16
C ASP A 30 6.80 -13.74 -2.72
N LEU A 31 7.05 -15.02 -2.44
CA LEU A 31 7.49 -15.52 -1.14
C LEU A 31 9.02 -15.57 -1.09
N TYR A 32 9.61 -14.75 -0.24
CA TYR A 32 11.04 -14.68 -0.01
C TYR A 32 11.43 -15.50 1.21
N LEU A 33 12.39 -16.40 1.04
CA LEU A 33 12.77 -17.38 2.05
C LEU A 33 14.18 -17.08 2.57
N PRO A 34 14.34 -16.95 3.91
CA PRO A 34 15.67 -16.80 4.49
C PRO A 34 16.49 -18.09 4.32
N GLU A 35 17.80 -17.97 4.39
CA GLU A 35 18.68 -19.12 4.43
C GLU A 35 18.28 -20.07 5.56
N ASN A 36 18.27 -21.37 5.30
CA ASN A 36 17.92 -22.40 6.30
C ASN A 36 16.49 -22.29 6.88
N HIS A 37 15.54 -21.65 6.17
CA HIS A 37 14.14 -21.49 6.63
C HIS A 37 13.48 -22.80 7.06
N ALA A 38 13.83 -23.93 6.45
CA ALA A 38 13.24 -25.25 6.78
C ALA A 38 13.75 -25.84 8.09
N ALA A 39 14.82 -25.30 8.69
CA ALA A 39 15.43 -25.86 9.90
C ALA A 39 14.66 -25.53 11.19
N GLN A 40 13.77 -24.55 11.16
CA GLN A 40 13.03 -24.09 12.35
C GLN A 40 11.71 -23.39 11.96
N LYS A 41 10.87 -23.12 12.97
CA LYS A 41 9.70 -22.25 12.80
C LYS A 41 10.13 -20.79 12.82
N ASN A 42 9.98 -20.09 11.70
CA ASN A 42 10.43 -18.70 11.51
C ASN A 42 9.31 -17.68 11.80
N PRO A 43 9.67 -16.47 12.23
CA PRO A 43 8.74 -15.34 12.16
C PRO A 43 8.49 -14.97 10.70
N ALA A 44 7.33 -14.37 10.44
CA ALA A 44 6.95 -13.98 9.09
C ALA A 44 6.51 -12.52 8.99
N ILE A 45 6.76 -11.91 7.84
CA ILE A 45 6.38 -10.53 7.51
C ILE A 45 5.61 -10.52 6.20
N ILE A 46 4.46 -9.88 6.18
CA ILE A 46 3.65 -9.64 4.98
C ILE A 46 3.81 -8.18 4.58
N VAL A 47 4.05 -7.93 3.31
CA VAL A 47 4.30 -6.58 2.78
C VAL A 47 3.39 -6.29 1.61
N ALA A 48 2.72 -5.13 1.61
CA ALA A 48 1.98 -4.64 0.44
C ALA A 48 2.09 -3.13 0.26
N GLY A 49 1.86 -2.68 -0.97
CA GLY A 49 1.91 -1.28 -1.41
C GLY A 49 3.15 -0.96 -2.23
N PRO A 50 3.27 0.28 -2.73
CA PRO A 50 2.34 1.42 -2.67
C PRO A 50 1.03 1.21 -3.44
N PHE A 51 0.08 2.15 -3.29
CA PHE A 51 -1.22 2.08 -3.97
C PHE A 51 -1.05 2.15 -5.49
N GLY A 52 -1.53 1.11 -6.19
CA GLY A 52 -1.34 0.97 -7.63
C GLY A 52 0.01 0.40 -8.08
N ALA A 53 0.95 0.16 -7.16
CA ALA A 53 2.18 -0.57 -7.43
C ALA A 53 1.94 -2.08 -7.48
N VAL A 54 2.97 -2.82 -7.88
CA VAL A 54 2.98 -4.28 -7.91
C VAL A 54 4.08 -4.85 -7.00
N LYS A 55 3.97 -6.14 -6.68
CA LYS A 55 4.89 -6.84 -5.78
C LYS A 55 6.36 -6.85 -6.23
N GLU A 56 6.60 -6.63 -7.51
CA GLU A 56 7.94 -6.53 -8.11
C GLU A 56 8.62 -5.17 -7.88
N GLN A 57 7.94 -4.24 -7.19
CA GLN A 57 8.44 -2.90 -6.85
C GLN A 57 8.78 -2.80 -5.35
N ALA A 58 8.46 -1.70 -4.68
CA ALA A 58 8.82 -1.44 -3.28
C ALA A 58 8.50 -2.60 -2.31
N SER A 59 7.33 -3.21 -2.40
CA SER A 59 6.95 -4.30 -1.47
C SER A 59 7.86 -5.52 -1.61
N GLY A 60 8.30 -5.86 -2.82
CA GLY A 60 9.27 -6.94 -3.06
C GLY A 60 10.65 -6.62 -2.50
N LEU A 61 11.11 -5.37 -2.64
CA LEU A 61 12.37 -4.92 -2.03
C LEU A 61 12.33 -5.13 -0.51
N TYR A 62 11.26 -4.65 0.15
CA TYR A 62 11.10 -4.82 1.59
C TYR A 62 11.05 -6.30 1.99
N ALA A 63 10.29 -7.12 1.27
CA ALA A 63 10.19 -8.54 1.55
C ALA A 63 11.57 -9.24 1.41
N GLN A 64 12.33 -8.92 0.36
CA GLN A 64 13.68 -9.45 0.18
C GLN A 64 14.62 -9.04 1.32
N GLN A 65 14.58 -7.77 1.75
CA GLN A 65 15.41 -7.28 2.87
C GLN A 65 15.03 -7.96 4.19
N MET A 66 13.75 -8.12 4.47
CA MET A 66 13.30 -8.82 5.67
C MET A 66 13.71 -10.31 5.63
N ALA A 67 13.67 -10.96 4.46
CA ALA A 67 14.16 -12.33 4.31
C ALA A 67 15.66 -12.45 4.54
N ALA A 68 16.46 -11.50 4.07
CA ALA A 68 17.89 -11.44 4.36
C ALA A 68 18.20 -11.29 5.86
N CYS A 69 17.26 -10.74 6.64
CA CYS A 69 17.35 -10.60 8.08
C CYS A 69 16.73 -11.74 8.91
N GLY A 70 16.30 -12.84 8.22
CA GLY A 70 15.85 -14.09 8.84
C GLY A 70 14.34 -14.23 9.01
N PHE A 71 13.52 -13.42 8.34
CA PHE A 71 12.07 -13.58 8.30
C PHE A 71 11.65 -14.36 7.06
N VAL A 72 10.58 -15.14 7.13
CA VAL A 72 9.85 -15.55 5.93
C VAL A 72 9.03 -14.33 5.50
N ALA A 73 9.19 -13.84 4.27
CA ALA A 73 8.55 -12.61 3.85
C ALA A 73 7.72 -12.80 2.58
N LEU A 74 6.52 -12.22 2.55
CA LEU A 74 5.58 -12.31 1.43
C LEU A 74 5.24 -10.91 0.94
N ALA A 75 5.60 -10.58 -0.30
CA ALA A 75 5.04 -9.45 -1.02
C ALA A 75 3.91 -9.94 -1.93
N PHE A 76 2.78 -9.23 -1.98
CA PHE A 76 1.64 -9.64 -2.83
C PHE A 76 1.05 -8.48 -3.60
N ASP A 77 0.42 -8.80 -4.74
CA ASP A 77 -0.43 -7.86 -5.45
C ASP A 77 -1.82 -7.86 -4.81
N PRO A 78 -2.41 -6.71 -4.47
CA PRO A 78 -3.80 -6.65 -4.00
C PRO A 78 -4.78 -7.13 -5.08
N SER A 79 -5.97 -7.50 -4.67
CA SER A 79 -7.09 -7.82 -5.56
C SER A 79 -7.24 -6.76 -6.66
N PHE A 80 -7.63 -7.16 -7.86
CA PHE A 80 -7.85 -6.30 -9.04
C PHE A 80 -6.59 -5.69 -9.67
N GLY A 81 -5.41 -5.83 -9.06
CA GLY A 81 -4.13 -5.28 -9.51
C GLY A 81 -3.09 -6.34 -9.89
N GLY A 82 -2.02 -5.93 -10.53
CA GLY A 82 -0.88 -6.78 -10.84
C GLY A 82 -1.22 -8.10 -11.51
N GLU A 83 -0.71 -9.21 -10.93
CA GLU A 83 -1.04 -10.59 -11.34
C GLU A 83 -2.22 -11.18 -10.55
N SER A 84 -2.68 -10.53 -9.47
CA SER A 84 -3.84 -10.98 -8.71
C SER A 84 -5.13 -10.88 -9.52
N GLY A 85 -6.09 -11.71 -9.16
CA GLY A 85 -7.38 -11.83 -9.82
C GLY A 85 -8.35 -10.68 -9.49
N GLY A 86 -9.61 -10.94 -9.81
CA GLY A 86 -10.72 -10.01 -9.64
C GLY A 86 -11.05 -9.25 -10.93
N SER A 87 -12.32 -9.05 -11.17
CA SER A 87 -12.88 -8.19 -12.19
C SER A 87 -13.82 -7.19 -11.50
N VAL A 88 -13.73 -5.96 -11.81
CA VAL A 88 -13.03 -5.22 -12.86
C VAL A 88 -11.56 -5.00 -12.49
N ARG A 89 -10.69 -4.84 -13.50
CA ARG A 89 -9.26 -4.56 -13.27
C ARG A 89 -9.05 -3.08 -12.94
N ASN A 90 -7.95 -2.78 -12.29
CA ASN A 90 -7.56 -1.42 -11.92
C ASN A 90 -8.63 -0.69 -11.10
N THR A 91 -9.29 -1.41 -10.21
CA THR A 91 -10.15 -0.84 -9.18
C THR A 91 -9.57 -1.18 -7.81
N ALA A 92 -10.11 -0.57 -6.77
CA ALA A 92 -9.72 -0.85 -5.39
C ALA A 92 -10.92 -0.78 -4.46
N SER A 93 -10.87 -1.55 -3.39
CA SER A 93 -11.82 -1.47 -2.30
C SER A 93 -11.07 -1.58 -0.97
N PRO A 94 -11.25 -0.65 -0.03
CA PRO A 94 -10.56 -0.69 1.24
C PRO A 94 -10.91 -1.94 2.07
N ASP A 95 -12.15 -2.44 1.99
CA ASP A 95 -12.57 -3.69 2.62
C ASP A 95 -11.85 -4.90 2.04
N ILE A 96 -11.84 -5.03 0.71
CA ILE A 96 -11.21 -6.16 0.02
C ILE A 96 -9.69 -6.13 0.23
N PHE A 97 -9.05 -4.96 0.13
CA PHE A 97 -7.61 -4.85 0.34
C PHE A 97 -7.20 -5.10 1.80
N THR A 98 -8.07 -4.76 2.76
CA THR A 98 -7.89 -5.15 4.17
C THR A 98 -7.97 -6.67 4.34
N GLU A 99 -8.95 -7.31 3.69
CA GLU A 99 -9.09 -8.76 3.66
C GLU A 99 -7.90 -9.45 2.99
N ASP A 100 -7.32 -8.86 1.94
CA ASP A 100 -6.15 -9.43 1.26
C ASP A 100 -4.95 -9.59 2.21
N TYR A 101 -4.77 -8.68 3.20
CA TYR A 101 -3.80 -8.86 4.28
C TYR A 101 -4.13 -10.08 5.15
N SER A 102 -5.39 -10.27 5.53
CA SER A 102 -5.81 -11.43 6.33
C SER A 102 -5.67 -12.75 5.56
N ALA A 103 -5.96 -12.75 4.26
CA ALA A 103 -5.74 -13.88 3.38
C ALA A 103 -4.24 -14.24 3.25
N ALA A 104 -3.37 -13.22 3.20
CA ALA A 104 -1.93 -13.42 3.23
C ALA A 104 -1.46 -14.02 4.57
N VAL A 105 -2.09 -13.61 5.70
CA VAL A 105 -1.86 -14.23 7.02
C VAL A 105 -2.32 -15.70 7.03
N ASP A 106 -3.47 -16.01 6.43
CA ASP A 106 -3.93 -17.40 6.26
C ASP A 106 -2.88 -18.24 5.53
N TYR A 107 -2.46 -17.74 4.35
CA TYR A 107 -1.52 -18.46 3.52
C TYR A 107 -0.18 -18.68 4.22
N ILE A 108 0.46 -17.62 4.71
CA ILE A 108 1.80 -17.72 5.30
C ILE A 108 1.78 -18.55 6.60
N GLY A 109 0.69 -18.48 7.36
CA GLY A 109 0.49 -19.24 8.58
C GLY A 109 0.27 -20.74 8.35
N MET A 110 -0.04 -21.19 7.13
CA MET A 110 -0.16 -22.60 6.77
C MET A 110 1.18 -23.24 6.38
N LEU A 111 2.22 -22.45 6.18
CA LEU A 111 3.55 -22.97 5.84
C LEU A 111 4.19 -23.67 7.05
N ASP A 112 4.67 -24.90 6.85
CA ASP A 112 5.20 -25.73 7.94
C ASP A 112 6.40 -25.13 8.67
N PHE A 113 7.12 -24.24 8.03
CA PHE A 113 8.30 -23.54 8.57
C PHE A 113 7.99 -22.14 9.11
N VAL A 114 6.71 -21.74 9.24
CA VAL A 114 6.29 -20.47 9.82
C VAL A 114 5.70 -20.67 11.22
N ASN A 115 6.04 -19.78 12.14
CA ASN A 115 5.39 -19.71 13.45
C ASN A 115 4.17 -18.77 13.36
N ARG A 116 2.96 -19.34 13.42
CA ARG A 116 1.67 -18.61 13.36
C ARG A 116 1.51 -17.51 14.41
N ASN A 117 2.23 -17.61 15.53
CA ASN A 117 2.16 -16.60 16.59
C ASN A 117 3.16 -15.47 16.40
N ARG A 118 3.92 -15.47 15.29
CA ARG A 118 5.01 -14.52 15.02
C ARG A 118 4.88 -13.93 13.62
N ILE A 119 3.69 -13.37 13.31
CA ILE A 119 3.38 -12.76 12.01
C ILE A 119 3.21 -11.25 12.21
N GLY A 120 3.97 -10.47 11.44
CA GLY A 120 3.86 -9.02 11.34
C GLY A 120 3.49 -8.57 9.94
N VAL A 121 3.06 -7.32 9.81
CA VAL A 121 2.72 -6.71 8.51
C VAL A 121 3.44 -5.39 8.32
N ILE A 122 3.78 -5.08 7.07
CA ILE A 122 4.28 -3.79 6.63
C ILE A 122 3.34 -3.27 5.53
N GLY A 123 2.80 -2.07 5.74
CA GLY A 123 2.07 -1.32 4.72
C GLY A 123 2.93 -0.17 4.20
N ILE A 124 3.00 0.00 2.87
CA ILE A 124 3.74 1.10 2.25
C ILE A 124 2.73 2.02 1.55
N CYS A 125 2.84 3.33 1.76
CA CYS A 125 1.98 4.34 1.13
C CYS A 125 0.49 4.05 1.36
N GLY A 126 -0.32 3.97 0.33
CA GLY A 126 -1.77 3.76 0.43
C GLY A 126 -2.19 2.44 1.07
N LEU A 127 -1.39 1.37 0.97
CA LEU A 127 -1.71 0.09 1.63
C LEU A 127 -1.45 0.11 3.14
N SER A 128 -0.84 1.17 3.66
CA SER A 128 -0.62 1.36 5.10
C SER A 128 -1.93 1.44 5.89
N GLY A 129 -2.91 2.17 5.37
CA GLY A 129 -4.23 2.29 6.01
C GLY A 129 -4.93 0.94 6.14
N MET A 130 -4.85 0.10 5.09
CA MET A 130 -5.40 -1.26 5.10
C MET A 130 -4.63 -2.18 6.04
N ALA A 131 -3.29 -2.07 6.11
CA ALA A 131 -2.47 -2.84 7.06
C ALA A 131 -2.87 -2.55 8.53
N ILE A 132 -3.06 -1.27 8.87
CA ILE A 132 -3.54 -0.85 10.21
C ILE A 132 -4.95 -1.40 10.47
N THR A 133 -5.86 -1.28 9.50
CA THR A 133 -7.24 -1.77 9.62
C THR A 133 -7.27 -3.29 9.80
N ALA A 134 -6.48 -4.04 9.01
CA ALA A 134 -6.32 -5.48 9.17
C ALA A 134 -5.78 -5.83 10.57
N ALA A 135 -4.73 -5.13 11.01
CA ALA A 135 -4.20 -5.33 12.37
C ALA A 135 -5.22 -5.01 13.46
N GLY A 136 -6.11 -4.03 13.25
CA GLY A 136 -7.20 -3.70 14.19
C GLY A 136 -8.20 -4.83 14.39
N THR A 137 -8.43 -5.64 13.38
CA THR A 137 -9.48 -6.69 13.38
C THR A 137 -8.94 -8.13 13.42
N ASP A 138 -7.72 -8.36 12.91
CA ASP A 138 -7.07 -9.68 12.86
C ASP A 138 -5.98 -9.79 13.93
N THR A 139 -6.28 -10.48 15.03
CA THR A 139 -5.37 -10.66 16.18
C THR A 139 -4.18 -11.57 15.89
N ARG A 140 -4.15 -12.24 14.77
CA ARG A 140 -3.01 -13.05 14.29
C ARG A 140 -1.84 -12.17 13.84
N ILE A 141 -2.12 -10.93 13.44
CA ILE A 141 -1.12 -9.89 13.18
C ILE A 141 -0.59 -9.38 14.52
N LYS A 142 0.68 -9.65 14.84
CA LYS A 142 1.28 -9.36 16.15
C LYS A 142 1.96 -7.99 16.22
N ALA A 143 2.34 -7.43 15.08
CA ALA A 143 2.94 -6.10 14.99
C ALA A 143 2.67 -5.52 13.60
N VAL A 144 2.50 -4.22 13.50
CA VAL A 144 2.30 -3.51 12.22
C VAL A 144 3.27 -2.36 12.10
N ALA A 145 3.91 -2.24 10.92
CA ALA A 145 4.71 -1.07 10.56
C ALA A 145 4.13 -0.40 9.30
N THR A 146 4.22 0.91 9.21
CA THR A 146 3.84 1.66 8.03
C THR A 146 4.98 2.54 7.54
N MET A 147 5.13 2.65 6.22
CA MET A 147 6.16 3.42 5.56
C MET A 147 5.51 4.47 4.66
N SER A 148 5.80 5.77 4.88
CA SER A 148 5.19 6.87 4.11
C SER A 148 3.68 6.68 3.93
N MET A 149 2.94 6.48 5.03
CA MET A 149 1.53 6.09 4.94
C MET A 149 0.64 7.15 4.30
N TYR A 150 -0.46 6.65 3.71
CA TYR A 150 -1.66 7.40 3.39
C TYR A 150 -2.88 6.81 4.11
N ASP A 151 -3.78 7.66 4.52
CA ASP A 151 -5.18 7.30 4.76
C ASP A 151 -5.96 7.54 3.46
N MET A 152 -5.99 6.53 2.59
CA MET A 152 -6.62 6.64 1.28
C MET A 152 -8.12 7.01 1.36
N SER A 153 -8.80 6.66 2.45
CA SER A 153 -10.20 7.05 2.64
C SER A 153 -10.36 8.54 2.91
N ARG A 154 -9.47 9.11 3.74
CA ARG A 154 -9.43 10.54 4.01
C ARG A 154 -9.01 11.31 2.76
N ASP A 155 -7.97 10.82 2.09
CA ASP A 155 -7.41 11.43 0.89
C ASP A 155 -8.46 11.56 -0.21
N MET A 156 -9.05 10.45 -0.66
CA MET A 156 -10.06 10.45 -1.71
C MET A 156 -11.34 11.20 -1.34
N SER A 157 -11.69 11.28 -0.05
CA SER A 157 -12.94 11.90 0.38
C SER A 157 -12.80 13.37 0.79
N ARG A 158 -11.59 13.82 1.12
CA ARG A 158 -11.33 15.16 1.64
C ARG A 158 -10.22 15.93 0.91
N GLY A 159 -9.48 15.22 0.05
CA GLY A 159 -8.30 15.75 -0.63
C GLY A 159 -7.08 15.85 0.28
N HIS A 160 -5.95 16.15 -0.33
CA HIS A 160 -4.69 16.37 0.39
C HIS A 160 -4.84 17.50 1.43
N MET A 161 -4.42 17.24 2.67
CA MET A 161 -4.58 18.18 3.80
C MET A 161 -6.03 18.60 4.08
N ASP A 162 -7.02 17.75 3.74
CA ASP A 162 -8.46 18.03 3.84
C ASP A 162 -8.89 19.30 3.04
N CYS A 163 -8.29 19.52 1.87
CA CYS A 163 -8.47 20.76 1.10
C CYS A 163 -9.85 20.90 0.45
N TYR A 164 -10.62 19.81 0.28
CA TYR A 164 -11.93 19.91 -0.37
C TYR A 164 -12.97 20.59 0.50
N SER A 165 -13.55 21.67 0.00
CA SER A 165 -14.72 22.30 0.62
C SER A 165 -15.94 21.35 0.62
N GLU A 166 -16.97 21.69 1.41
CA GLU A 166 -18.24 20.92 1.39
C GLU A 166 -18.90 20.94 0.01
N GLU A 167 -18.79 22.07 -0.71
CA GLU A 167 -19.32 22.24 -2.06
C GLU A 167 -18.56 21.34 -3.05
N GLN A 168 -17.23 21.38 -3.03
CA GLN A 168 -16.39 20.51 -3.87
C GLN A 168 -16.68 19.02 -3.61
N ARG A 169 -16.82 18.65 -2.34
CA ARG A 169 -17.19 17.26 -1.98
C ARG A 169 -18.59 16.89 -2.50
N ALA A 170 -19.53 17.81 -2.56
CA ALA A 170 -20.84 17.58 -3.16
C ALA A 170 -20.73 17.37 -4.67
N LYS A 171 -19.94 18.19 -5.37
CA LYS A 171 -19.65 18.06 -6.82
C LYS A 171 -19.00 16.72 -7.13
N ILE A 172 -17.99 16.29 -6.36
CA ILE A 172 -17.37 14.96 -6.53
C ILE A 172 -18.40 13.84 -6.40
N LYS A 173 -19.25 13.87 -5.37
CA LYS A 173 -20.29 12.84 -5.17
C LYS A 173 -21.29 12.81 -6.32
N ASP A 174 -21.70 13.95 -6.83
CA ASP A 174 -22.59 14.01 -7.99
C ASP A 174 -21.92 13.42 -9.23
N TYR A 175 -20.68 13.84 -9.53
CA TYR A 175 -19.89 13.28 -10.61
C TYR A 175 -19.78 11.75 -10.52
N LEU A 176 -19.39 11.21 -9.38
CA LEU A 176 -19.25 9.77 -9.16
C LEU A 176 -20.59 9.03 -9.35
N SER A 177 -21.69 9.63 -8.91
CA SER A 177 -23.03 9.07 -9.08
C SER A 177 -23.48 9.04 -10.54
N GLN A 178 -23.25 10.13 -11.27
CA GLN A 178 -23.53 10.21 -12.71
C GLN A 178 -22.64 9.25 -13.51
N GLN A 179 -21.37 9.11 -13.12
CA GLN A 179 -20.45 8.17 -13.78
C GLN A 179 -20.91 6.72 -13.61
N ARG A 180 -21.44 6.34 -12.43
CA ARG A 180 -22.02 4.99 -12.23
C ARG A 180 -23.17 4.69 -13.20
N TRP A 181 -24.00 5.68 -13.55
CA TRP A 181 -25.05 5.51 -14.54
C TRP A 181 -24.44 5.28 -15.93
N ARG A 182 -23.46 6.09 -16.34
CA ARG A 182 -22.77 5.92 -17.63
C ARG A 182 -22.08 4.55 -17.73
N ASP A 183 -21.41 4.11 -16.64
CA ASP A 183 -20.77 2.80 -16.62
C ASP A 183 -21.78 1.66 -16.77
N ALA A 184 -22.93 1.76 -16.10
CA ALA A 184 -24.01 0.76 -16.19
C ALA A 184 -24.67 0.72 -17.57
N GLU A 185 -24.91 1.88 -18.18
CA GLU A 185 -25.47 2.01 -19.53
C GLU A 185 -24.54 1.43 -20.60
N ASN A 186 -23.25 1.66 -20.46
CA ASN A 186 -22.23 1.20 -21.40
C ASN A 186 -21.76 -0.25 -21.13
N GLY A 187 -22.05 -0.82 -19.98
CA GLY A 187 -21.53 -2.13 -19.55
C GLY A 187 -20.03 -2.17 -19.37
N THR A 188 -19.38 -1.01 -19.17
CA THR A 188 -17.94 -0.86 -19.00
C THR A 188 -17.64 0.18 -17.91
N PHE A 189 -16.44 0.14 -17.35
CA PHE A 189 -16.00 1.11 -16.35
C PHE A 189 -15.04 2.12 -16.99
N ALA A 190 -15.38 3.40 -16.92
CA ALA A 190 -14.54 4.47 -17.45
C ALA A 190 -13.24 4.57 -16.66
N PRO A 191 -12.10 4.92 -17.32
CA PRO A 191 -10.86 5.25 -16.63
C PRO A 191 -10.99 6.59 -15.89
N GLY A 192 -10.27 6.74 -14.78
CA GLY A 192 -10.24 7.95 -13.98
C GLY A 192 -9.09 7.97 -12.97
N ASN A 193 -9.05 9.02 -12.17
CA ASN A 193 -8.08 9.21 -11.11
C ASN A 193 -8.65 8.80 -9.74
N HIS A 194 -7.79 8.51 -8.79
CA HIS A 194 -8.19 8.25 -7.40
C HIS A 194 -8.41 9.54 -6.60
N GLU A 195 -7.67 10.60 -6.93
CA GLU A 195 -7.89 11.97 -6.46
C GLU A 195 -8.55 12.78 -7.58
N ILE A 196 -9.43 13.69 -7.23
CA ILE A 196 -10.15 14.53 -8.19
C ILE A 196 -9.73 15.99 -7.95
N ASP A 197 -8.95 16.50 -8.88
CA ASP A 197 -8.60 17.92 -8.91
C ASP A 197 -9.76 18.79 -9.42
N PHE A 198 -9.62 20.10 -9.26
CA PHE A 198 -10.59 21.09 -9.72
C PHE A 198 -9.92 22.07 -10.69
N ASP A 199 -10.65 22.50 -11.70
CA ASP A 199 -10.21 23.53 -12.62
C ASP A 199 -10.36 24.94 -12.03
N GLU A 200 -10.01 25.97 -12.83
CA GLU A 200 -10.10 27.38 -12.43
C GLU A 200 -11.55 27.86 -12.16
N MET A 201 -12.55 27.13 -12.65
CA MET A 201 -13.97 27.40 -12.43
C MET A 201 -14.56 26.58 -11.28
N ASP A 202 -13.69 25.90 -10.51
CA ASP A 202 -14.08 24.99 -9.43
C ASP A 202 -14.96 23.82 -9.89
N GLU A 203 -14.70 23.31 -11.12
CA GLU A 203 -15.35 22.10 -11.63
C GLU A 203 -14.40 20.89 -11.57
N PRO A 204 -14.90 19.68 -11.24
CA PRO A 204 -14.07 18.48 -11.09
C PRO A 204 -13.36 18.11 -12.40
N LEU A 205 -12.05 17.91 -12.34
CA LEU A 205 -11.23 17.36 -13.41
C LEU A 205 -11.35 15.83 -13.40
N THR A 206 -12.15 15.29 -14.31
CA THR A 206 -12.59 13.88 -14.30
C THR A 206 -11.89 12.99 -15.33
N ALA A 207 -11.10 13.60 -16.21
CA ALA A 207 -10.29 12.83 -17.17
C ALA A 207 -9.16 12.10 -16.46
N ALA A 208 -8.86 10.87 -16.91
CA ALA A 208 -7.68 10.16 -16.45
C ALA A 208 -6.42 10.99 -16.71
N MET A 209 -5.53 11.01 -15.74
CA MET A 209 -4.26 11.75 -15.87
C MET A 209 -3.43 11.19 -17.03
N GLU A 210 -3.01 12.05 -17.93
CA GLU A 210 -2.02 11.72 -18.94
C GLU A 210 -0.61 11.98 -18.38
N VAL A 211 0.23 10.97 -18.37
CA VAL A 211 1.61 11.11 -17.91
C VAL A 211 2.42 11.84 -18.99
N PRO A 212 3.07 12.98 -18.70
CA PRO A 212 3.87 13.68 -19.68
C PRO A 212 5.10 12.86 -20.07
N ALA A 213 5.55 12.97 -21.34
CA ALA A 213 6.74 12.27 -21.82
C ALA A 213 8.03 12.70 -21.09
N GLU A 214 8.08 13.97 -20.70
CA GLU A 214 9.15 14.58 -19.90
C GLU A 214 8.56 15.34 -18.71
N LEU A 215 9.31 15.33 -17.60
CA LEU A 215 8.89 16.07 -16.41
C LEU A 215 8.89 17.58 -16.71
N PRO A 216 7.77 18.30 -16.51
CA PRO A 216 7.71 19.74 -16.73
C PRO A 216 8.71 20.49 -15.85
N GLU A 217 9.27 21.59 -16.40
CA GLU A 217 10.11 22.50 -15.61
C GLU A 217 9.27 23.14 -14.48
N GLY A 218 9.79 23.08 -13.26
CA GLY A 218 9.07 23.59 -12.08
C GLY A 218 7.94 22.68 -11.57
N ALA A 219 7.90 21.42 -12.00
CA ALA A 219 6.93 20.45 -11.49
C ALA A 219 6.95 20.39 -9.96
N ASP A 220 5.79 20.15 -9.37
CA ASP A 220 5.66 19.92 -7.93
C ASP A 220 6.63 18.82 -7.47
N PRO A 221 7.37 19.01 -6.36
CA PRO A 221 8.36 18.06 -5.89
C PRO A 221 7.80 16.66 -5.63
N ALA A 222 6.57 16.52 -5.10
CA ALA A 222 5.95 15.22 -4.87
C ALA A 222 5.61 14.54 -6.19
N PHE A 223 5.01 15.28 -7.15
CA PHE A 223 4.77 14.76 -8.50
C PHE A 223 6.07 14.32 -9.17
N ALA A 224 7.14 15.12 -9.08
CA ALA A 224 8.45 14.80 -9.64
C ALA A 224 9.04 13.50 -9.04
N ALA A 225 8.90 13.30 -7.73
CA ALA A 225 9.35 12.09 -7.04
C ALA A 225 8.59 10.85 -7.53
N PHE A 226 7.25 10.91 -7.61
CA PHE A 226 6.42 9.84 -8.15
C PHE A 226 6.72 9.55 -9.62
N TYR A 227 6.84 10.59 -10.46
CA TYR A 227 7.18 10.45 -11.88
C TYR A 227 8.51 9.70 -12.05
N ASN A 228 9.57 10.11 -11.32
CA ASN A 228 10.88 9.48 -11.38
C ASN A 228 10.86 8.03 -10.88
N TYR A 229 10.02 7.69 -9.92
CA TYR A 229 9.85 6.32 -9.46
C TYR A 229 9.07 5.48 -10.49
N TYR A 230 7.80 5.79 -10.71
CA TYR A 230 6.89 4.93 -11.47
C TYR A 230 7.12 4.95 -12.97
N TYR A 231 7.59 6.06 -13.52
CA TYR A 231 7.77 6.20 -14.97
C TYR A 231 9.20 6.01 -15.45
N LYS A 232 10.20 6.17 -14.56
CA LYS A 232 11.63 6.04 -14.93
C LYS A 232 12.27 4.82 -14.27
N ARG A 233 12.70 4.92 -13.00
CA ARG A 233 13.59 3.92 -12.40
C ARG A 233 12.94 2.61 -11.97
N ALA A 234 11.66 2.64 -11.61
CA ALA A 234 10.89 1.48 -11.17
C ALA A 234 9.62 1.27 -12.00
N CYS A 235 9.63 1.67 -13.27
CA CYS A 235 8.51 1.46 -14.17
C CYS A 235 8.18 -0.02 -14.32
N HIS A 236 6.91 -0.38 -14.15
CA HIS A 236 6.46 -1.77 -14.29
C HIS A 236 5.13 -1.84 -15.07
N PRO A 237 5.03 -2.70 -16.13
CA PRO A 237 3.89 -2.67 -17.06
C PRO A 237 2.54 -3.09 -16.43
N ARG A 238 2.55 -3.68 -15.25
CA ARG A 238 1.32 -4.05 -14.52
C ARG A 238 0.95 -3.08 -13.40
N ALA A 239 1.78 -2.08 -13.11
CA ALA A 239 1.46 -1.05 -12.14
C ALA A 239 0.38 -0.12 -12.70
N VAL A 240 -0.58 0.29 -11.86
CA VAL A 240 -1.61 1.25 -12.29
C VAL A 240 -1.00 2.65 -12.42
N ASN A 241 -0.22 3.07 -11.44
CA ASN A 241 0.38 4.39 -11.44
C ASN A 241 1.29 4.61 -12.65
N PHE A 242 1.06 5.68 -13.39
CA PHE A 242 1.82 6.14 -14.57
C PHE A 242 1.85 5.20 -15.78
N VAL A 243 1.17 4.05 -15.74
CA VAL A 243 1.09 3.12 -16.88
C VAL A 243 -0.34 2.79 -17.28
N SER A 244 -1.31 3.01 -16.40
CA SER A 244 -2.74 2.83 -16.65
C SER A 244 -3.54 3.74 -15.71
N SER A 245 -4.87 3.69 -15.82
CA SER A 245 -5.77 4.46 -14.97
C SER A 245 -6.57 3.54 -14.06
N TRP A 246 -6.99 4.08 -12.93
CA TRP A 246 -8.03 3.49 -12.09
C TRP A 246 -9.39 3.53 -12.79
N THR A 247 -10.37 2.77 -12.28
CA THR A 247 -11.78 3.00 -12.66
C THR A 247 -12.26 4.30 -12.02
N ALA A 248 -12.95 5.15 -12.79
CA ALA A 248 -13.37 6.48 -12.36
C ALA A 248 -14.26 6.47 -11.10
N THR A 249 -15.01 5.39 -10.88
CA THR A 249 -15.92 5.25 -9.72
C THR A 249 -15.29 4.54 -8.51
N MET A 250 -14.01 4.16 -8.59
CA MET A 250 -13.28 3.49 -7.51
C MET A 250 -13.30 4.29 -6.18
N PRO A 251 -13.19 5.63 -6.16
CA PRO A 251 -13.20 6.40 -4.92
C PRO A 251 -14.46 6.21 -4.06
N VAL A 252 -15.60 5.82 -4.65
CA VAL A 252 -16.86 5.60 -3.91
C VAL A 252 -16.69 4.62 -2.74
N ALA A 253 -15.89 3.56 -2.91
CA ALA A 253 -15.64 2.58 -1.87
C ALA A 253 -14.93 3.20 -0.66
N PHE A 254 -13.98 4.10 -0.91
CA PHE A 254 -13.19 4.77 0.13
C PHE A 254 -13.98 5.85 0.88
N TRP A 255 -14.96 6.49 0.23
CA TRP A 255 -15.85 7.43 0.91
C TRP A 255 -16.72 6.75 1.99
N SER A 256 -17.02 5.45 1.80
CA SER A 256 -17.90 4.69 2.69
C SER A 256 -17.16 3.90 3.77
N PHE A 257 -15.82 3.82 3.71
CA PHE A 257 -15.02 2.95 4.59
C PHE A 257 -13.88 3.74 5.25
N PRO A 258 -14.05 4.21 6.48
CA PRO A 258 -13.02 4.98 7.20
C PRO A 258 -11.91 4.06 7.72
N LEU A 259 -10.76 4.03 7.04
CA LEU A 259 -9.63 3.15 7.33
C LEU A 259 -9.08 3.28 8.76
N MET A 260 -9.07 4.49 9.33
CA MET A 260 -8.51 4.71 10.67
C MET A 260 -9.53 4.54 11.81
N ALA A 261 -10.78 4.16 11.51
CA ALA A 261 -11.84 4.07 12.53
C ALA A 261 -11.47 3.16 13.72
N ASN A 262 -10.77 2.05 13.45
CA ASN A 262 -10.42 1.03 14.43
C ASN A 262 -8.93 1.03 14.81
N ILE A 263 -8.17 2.09 14.54
CA ILE A 263 -6.73 2.13 14.84
C ILE A 263 -6.42 1.86 16.34
N LYS A 264 -7.30 2.24 17.23
CA LYS A 264 -7.17 2.00 18.68
C LYS A 264 -7.23 0.52 19.05
N GLU A 265 -7.91 -0.30 18.23
CA GLU A 265 -8.09 -1.74 18.45
C GLU A 265 -6.82 -2.55 18.13
N VAL A 266 -5.81 -1.92 17.50
CA VAL A 266 -4.51 -2.57 17.32
C VAL A 266 -3.85 -2.85 18.67
N SER A 267 -4.00 -1.95 19.64
CA SER A 267 -3.51 -2.15 21.02
C SER A 267 -4.08 -3.44 21.65
N PRO A 268 -3.28 -4.22 22.42
CA PRO A 268 -1.93 -3.94 22.91
C PRO A 268 -0.79 -4.34 21.94
N ARG A 269 -1.06 -4.59 20.68
CA ARG A 269 -0.04 -4.91 19.69
C ARG A 269 0.62 -3.63 19.19
N PRO A 270 1.96 -3.64 18.97
CA PRO A 270 2.70 -2.43 18.66
C PRO A 270 2.47 -1.95 17.21
N ILE A 271 2.49 -0.62 17.06
CA ILE A 271 2.49 0.08 15.78
C ILE A 271 3.78 0.89 15.65
N LEU A 272 4.48 0.73 14.52
CA LEU A 272 5.58 1.61 14.11
C LEU A 272 5.15 2.40 12.86
N LEU A 273 5.15 3.73 12.98
CA LEU A 273 4.84 4.65 11.88
C LEU A 273 6.14 5.33 11.42
N VAL A 274 6.47 5.22 10.14
CA VAL A 274 7.69 5.82 9.57
C VAL A 274 7.32 6.77 8.44
N ALA A 275 7.81 8.00 8.50
CA ALA A 275 7.61 9.00 7.47
C ALA A 275 8.89 9.79 7.18
N GLY A 276 9.04 10.27 5.95
CA GLY A 276 10.09 11.20 5.60
C GLY A 276 9.84 12.58 6.18
N GLU A 277 10.91 13.29 6.57
CA GLU A 277 10.82 14.65 7.08
C GLU A 277 10.16 15.61 6.09
N ASN A 278 10.49 15.44 4.80
CA ASN A 278 10.02 16.27 3.69
C ASN A 278 8.84 15.62 2.93
N ALA A 279 8.27 14.53 3.45
CA ALA A 279 7.15 13.86 2.80
C ALA A 279 5.88 14.71 2.90
N HIS A 280 5.25 15.01 1.75
CA HIS A 280 3.95 15.69 1.70
C HIS A 280 2.87 14.93 2.47
N SER A 281 2.99 13.61 2.57
CA SER A 281 2.07 12.70 3.29
C SER A 281 2.39 12.53 4.78
N ARG A 282 3.41 13.19 5.32
CA ARG A 282 3.88 13.02 6.71
C ARG A 282 2.76 13.16 7.74
N TYR A 283 1.85 14.09 7.51
CA TYR A 283 0.74 14.38 8.43
C TYR A 283 -0.19 13.18 8.66
N TYR A 284 -0.34 12.27 7.70
CA TYR A 284 -1.11 11.04 7.91
C TYR A 284 -0.48 10.16 8.99
N SER A 285 0.86 10.01 8.98
CA SER A 285 1.58 9.27 10.02
C SER A 285 1.47 9.95 11.39
N GLU A 286 1.57 11.27 11.44
CA GLU A 286 1.45 12.05 12.68
C GLU A 286 0.03 11.97 13.26
N ASP A 287 -1.01 12.01 12.43
CA ASP A 287 -2.39 11.92 12.88
C ASP A 287 -2.76 10.48 13.29
N ALA A 288 -2.28 9.47 12.56
CA ALA A 288 -2.40 8.07 12.96
C ALA A 288 -1.71 7.81 14.31
N TYR A 289 -0.50 8.37 14.51
CA TYR A 289 0.19 8.29 15.80
C TYR A 289 -0.62 8.91 16.94
N LYS A 290 -1.21 10.09 16.72
CA LYS A 290 -2.08 10.73 17.73
C LYS A 290 -3.32 9.88 18.06
N ALA A 291 -3.90 9.24 17.04
CA ALA A 291 -5.12 8.46 17.16
C ALA A 291 -4.93 7.07 17.79
N ALA A 292 -3.78 6.43 17.56
CA ALA A 292 -3.46 5.09 18.05
C ALA A 292 -3.29 5.05 19.58
N ASN A 293 -3.64 3.92 20.19
CA ASN A 293 -3.28 3.59 21.59
C ASN A 293 -1.84 3.03 21.65
N GLU A 294 -1.27 3.02 22.86
CA GLU A 294 0.02 2.38 23.14
C GLU A 294 -0.04 0.83 22.99
N PRO A 295 1.07 0.16 22.64
CA PRO A 295 2.38 0.72 22.32
C PRO A 295 2.47 1.21 20.87
N LYS A 296 3.02 2.40 20.67
CA LYS A 296 3.18 3.04 19.36
C LYS A 296 4.48 3.82 19.27
N GLU A 297 5.04 3.91 18.06
CA GLU A 297 6.24 4.68 17.80
C GLU A 297 6.08 5.44 16.47
N LEU A 298 6.54 6.68 16.42
CA LEU A 298 6.66 7.49 15.20
C LEU A 298 8.13 7.80 14.94
N LEU A 299 8.61 7.42 13.76
CA LEU A 299 9.98 7.67 13.33
C LEU A 299 9.97 8.59 12.09
N ILE A 300 10.58 9.76 12.21
CA ILE A 300 10.76 10.69 11.10
C ILE A 300 12.18 10.58 10.55
N ILE A 301 12.29 10.30 9.24
CA ILE A 301 13.58 10.09 8.56
C ILE A 301 14.11 11.43 8.03
N PRO A 302 15.25 11.95 8.54
CA PRO A 302 15.78 13.24 8.12
C PRO A 302 16.08 13.30 6.62
N GLY A 303 15.62 14.38 5.98
CA GLY A 303 15.87 14.67 4.58
C GLY A 303 15.22 13.70 3.58
N ALA A 304 14.40 12.75 4.03
CA ALA A 304 13.64 11.87 3.14
C ALA A 304 12.33 12.53 2.71
N ASP A 305 11.94 12.35 1.46
CA ASP A 305 10.60 12.61 0.96
C ASP A 305 9.71 11.35 1.05
N HIS A 306 8.52 11.39 0.47
CA HIS A 306 7.60 10.27 0.47
C HIS A 306 8.16 9.03 -0.25
N VAL A 307 8.71 9.23 -1.45
CA VAL A 307 9.16 8.19 -2.36
C VAL A 307 10.55 7.66 -1.97
N SER A 308 11.34 8.43 -1.23
CA SER A 308 12.62 7.97 -0.66
C SER A 308 12.46 6.69 0.15
N LEU A 309 11.30 6.49 0.81
CA LEU A 309 11.02 5.27 1.57
C LEU A 309 10.47 4.12 0.70
N TYR A 310 10.51 4.22 -0.63
CA TYR A 310 10.15 3.12 -1.53
C TYR A 310 11.35 2.27 -1.93
N ASP A 311 12.48 2.92 -2.25
CA ASP A 311 13.65 2.24 -2.84
C ASP A 311 15.02 2.84 -2.48
N ASP A 312 15.08 3.95 -1.73
CA ASP A 312 16.36 4.51 -1.29
C ASP A 312 16.87 3.76 -0.06
N MET A 313 17.84 2.87 -0.30
CA MET A 313 18.43 2.00 0.73
C MET A 313 19.17 2.78 1.84
N GLU A 314 19.54 4.04 1.61
CA GLU A 314 20.18 4.89 2.64
C GLU A 314 19.13 5.58 3.53
N LYS A 315 17.89 5.70 3.06
CA LYS A 315 16.79 6.35 3.76
C LYS A 315 15.85 5.38 4.44
N ILE A 316 15.63 4.20 3.86
CA ILE A 316 14.75 3.19 4.46
C ILE A 316 15.41 2.65 5.73
N PRO A 317 14.78 2.77 6.91
CA PRO A 317 15.39 2.36 8.18
C PRO A 317 15.23 0.85 8.43
N PHE A 318 15.83 0.02 7.56
CA PHE A 318 15.69 -1.44 7.67
C PHE A 318 16.16 -1.99 9.02
N ASP A 319 17.25 -1.47 9.59
CA ASP A 319 17.73 -1.89 10.91
C ASP A 319 16.66 -1.67 12.00
N LYS A 320 15.96 -0.53 11.96
CA LYS A 320 14.85 -0.24 12.87
C LYS A 320 13.67 -1.16 12.67
N LEU A 321 13.29 -1.44 11.41
CA LEU A 321 12.22 -2.39 11.10
C LEU A 321 12.55 -3.79 11.61
N VAL A 322 13.77 -4.26 11.35
CA VAL A 322 14.25 -5.57 11.82
C VAL A 322 14.25 -5.65 13.35
N GLN A 323 14.74 -4.62 14.01
CA GLN A 323 14.72 -4.53 15.48
C GLN A 323 13.27 -4.58 16.00
N PHE A 324 12.39 -3.74 15.47
CA PHE A 324 10.98 -3.67 15.86
C PHE A 324 10.28 -5.04 15.77
N PHE A 325 10.42 -5.73 14.64
CA PHE A 325 9.79 -7.03 14.48
C PHE A 325 10.47 -8.13 15.31
N LYS A 326 11.81 -8.13 15.49
CA LYS A 326 12.49 -9.09 16.37
C LYS A 326 12.07 -8.96 17.83
N GLU A 327 11.83 -7.74 18.29
CA GLU A 327 11.39 -7.45 19.66
C GLU A 327 9.93 -7.85 19.90
N ASN A 328 9.07 -7.76 18.90
CA ASN A 328 7.61 -7.90 19.03
C ASN A 328 7.05 -9.21 18.45
N LEU A 329 7.82 -9.98 17.71
CA LEU A 329 7.46 -11.31 17.20
C LEU A 329 8.23 -12.42 17.97
N LYS A 330 8.10 -12.46 19.30
CA LYS A 330 8.74 -13.45 20.16
C LYS A 330 7.92 -14.70 20.34
#